data_a3dd721603eac66778700fa4440107a3
#
_entry.id   a3dd721603eac66778700fa4440107a3
#
_cell.length_a   1.000
_cell.length_b   1.000
_cell.length_c   1.000
_cell.angle_alpha   90.00
_cell.angle_beta   90.00
_cell.angle_gamma   90.00
#
_symmetry.space_group_name_H-M   'P 1'
#
loop_
_entity.id
_entity.type
_entity.pdbx_description
1 polymer ?
#
loop_
_entity_poly.entity_id
_entity_poly.type
_entity_poly.pdbx_seq_one_letter_code
_entity_poly.pdbx_strand_id
1 'polypeptide(L)'
;MKRKLFAFDIDGTLLGTDKQALDSTREALQKLRKQGHLVTIATGRSRYMAQKVILDLEFSNYILCNGAAGFLDHEQYYQNLLDQEELLRFSSELENQKLGLAYVGLDDVKKTNSHRAKEVVTAMKSIDFDDLDFDENFAQSADIYQALAFYDGSCEGKFDTLFPKFRFVRWHPESVDILPQGGSKAATILNLADRVGIKREDVITFGDGDNDREMLREAGIGVAMGNAETHVQKEASMVTDTNDQDGIWKALKELSFI
;
A
#
# COMPACT_ATOMS: atom_id res chain seq x y z
N MET A 1 -8.52 -6.53 27.98
CA MET A 1 -7.22 -6.62 27.25
C MET A 1 -6.82 -5.21 26.85
N LYS A 2 -5.51 -4.87 26.80
CA LYS A 2 -5.07 -3.54 26.34
C LYS A 2 -5.40 -3.38 24.85
N ARG A 3 -5.96 -2.23 24.43
CA ARG A 3 -6.28 -1.93 23.04
C ARG A 3 -5.01 -1.88 22.21
N LYS A 4 -5.01 -2.54 21.06
CA LYS A 4 -3.88 -2.59 20.10
C LYS A 4 -4.34 -2.14 18.73
N LEU A 5 -3.37 -1.79 17.86
CA LEU A 5 -3.58 -1.49 16.45
C LEU A 5 -3.04 -2.63 15.60
N PHE A 6 -3.87 -3.16 14.73
CA PHE A 6 -3.51 -4.16 13.72
C PHE A 6 -3.61 -3.53 12.34
N ALA A 7 -2.51 -3.51 11.60
CA ALA A 7 -2.47 -3.01 10.23
C ALA A 7 -2.10 -4.16 9.27
N PHE A 8 -2.87 -4.27 8.20
CA PHE A 8 -2.72 -5.35 7.22
C PHE A 8 -2.52 -4.76 5.83
N ASP A 9 -1.54 -5.29 5.08
CA ASP A 9 -1.53 -5.08 3.64
C ASP A 9 -2.67 -5.85 2.97
N ILE A 10 -2.95 -5.53 1.71
CA ILE A 10 -4.05 -6.15 0.94
C ILE A 10 -3.53 -7.32 0.09
N ASP A 11 -2.66 -7.01 -0.88
CA ASP A 11 -2.24 -7.94 -1.92
C ASP A 11 -1.17 -8.90 -1.39
N GLY A 12 -1.45 -10.20 -1.43
CA GLY A 12 -0.54 -11.20 -0.86
C GLY A 12 -0.59 -11.31 0.67
N THR A 13 -1.44 -10.52 1.34
CA THR A 13 -1.63 -10.54 2.79
C THR A 13 -3.08 -10.84 3.17
N LEU A 14 -4.00 -9.87 3.03
CA LEU A 14 -5.44 -10.09 3.29
C LEU A 14 -6.10 -10.96 2.22
N LEU A 15 -5.64 -10.81 0.97
CA LEU A 15 -6.18 -11.54 -0.17
C LEU A 15 -5.28 -12.71 -0.57
N GLY A 16 -5.90 -13.84 -0.86
CA GLY A 16 -5.26 -15.00 -1.46
C GLY A 16 -4.89 -14.79 -2.93
N THR A 17 -4.30 -15.79 -3.53
CA THR A 17 -3.95 -15.81 -4.98
C THR A 17 -5.17 -15.66 -5.88
N ASP A 18 -6.35 -16.06 -5.41
CA ASP A 18 -7.64 -15.88 -6.10
C ASP A 18 -8.26 -14.49 -5.91
N LYS A 19 -7.54 -13.56 -5.26
CA LYS A 19 -7.99 -12.21 -4.93
C LYS A 19 -9.22 -12.16 -4.00
N GLN A 20 -9.41 -13.19 -3.19
CA GLN A 20 -10.44 -13.25 -2.16
C GLN A 20 -9.80 -13.41 -0.77
N ALA A 21 -10.46 -12.86 0.25
CA ALA A 21 -10.06 -13.10 1.64
C ALA A 21 -10.62 -14.45 2.11
N LEU A 22 -9.77 -15.25 2.76
CA LEU A 22 -10.17 -16.52 3.37
C LEU A 22 -11.23 -16.29 4.48
N ASP A 23 -12.08 -17.28 4.72
CA ASP A 23 -13.04 -17.23 5.83
C ASP A 23 -12.36 -17.08 7.19
N SER A 24 -11.20 -17.70 7.37
CA SER A 24 -10.37 -17.55 8.56
C SER A 24 -9.86 -16.11 8.76
N THR A 25 -9.48 -15.42 7.67
CA THR A 25 -9.09 -14.01 7.70
C THR A 25 -10.28 -13.13 8.12
N ARG A 26 -11.46 -13.35 7.54
CA ARG A 26 -12.70 -12.64 7.93
C ARG A 26 -13.04 -12.84 9.40
N GLU A 27 -12.98 -14.08 9.89
CA GLU A 27 -13.22 -14.41 11.29
C GLU A 27 -12.18 -13.74 12.22
N ALA A 28 -10.90 -13.74 11.84
CA ALA A 28 -9.83 -13.09 12.58
C ALA A 28 -10.09 -11.59 12.76
N LEU A 29 -10.39 -10.88 11.67
CA LEU A 29 -10.72 -9.45 11.70
C LEU A 29 -11.94 -9.15 12.62
N GLN A 30 -12.98 -9.98 12.54
CA GLN A 30 -14.16 -9.84 13.40
C GLN A 30 -13.82 -10.05 14.89
N LYS A 31 -12.99 -11.04 15.21
CA LYS A 31 -12.56 -11.29 16.61
C LYS A 31 -11.75 -10.12 17.16
N LEU A 32 -10.79 -9.59 16.39
CA LEU A 32 -10.00 -8.42 16.79
C LEU A 32 -10.90 -7.21 17.10
N ARG A 33 -11.86 -6.92 16.21
CA ARG A 33 -12.83 -5.82 16.41
C ARG A 33 -13.72 -6.03 17.64
N LYS A 34 -14.23 -7.26 17.84
CA LYS A 34 -15.05 -7.60 19.04
C LYS A 34 -14.27 -7.44 20.34
N GLN A 35 -12.97 -7.61 20.33
CA GLN A 35 -12.09 -7.39 21.48
C GLN A 35 -11.74 -5.90 21.68
N GLY A 36 -12.23 -5.01 20.83
CA GLY A 36 -12.01 -3.56 20.92
C GLY A 36 -10.67 -3.08 20.34
N HIS A 37 -9.98 -3.91 19.58
CA HIS A 37 -8.76 -3.51 18.88
C HIS A 37 -9.08 -2.60 17.69
N LEU A 38 -8.13 -1.73 17.33
CA LEU A 38 -8.20 -0.96 16.11
C LEU A 38 -7.64 -1.79 14.95
N VAL A 39 -8.41 -1.92 13.88
CA VAL A 39 -8.02 -2.69 12.70
C VAL A 39 -8.03 -1.75 11.50
N THR A 40 -6.92 -1.72 10.74
CA THR A 40 -6.73 -0.88 9.55
C THR A 40 -6.09 -1.66 8.42
N ILE A 41 -6.33 -1.27 7.18
CA ILE A 41 -5.48 -1.66 6.05
C ILE A 41 -4.36 -0.63 5.85
N ALA A 42 -3.25 -1.06 5.26
CA ALA A 42 -2.15 -0.21 4.85
C ALA A 42 -1.62 -0.71 3.49
N THR A 43 -1.99 -0.02 2.42
CA THR A 43 -1.82 -0.50 1.05
C THR A 43 -1.24 0.55 0.11
N GLY A 44 -0.62 0.10 -0.99
CA GLY A 44 -0.27 0.95 -2.14
C GLY A 44 -1.49 1.39 -2.97
N ARG A 45 -2.63 0.75 -2.79
CA ARG A 45 -3.86 1.09 -3.52
C ARG A 45 -4.42 2.44 -3.08
N SER A 46 -5.04 3.18 -4.02
CA SER A 46 -5.90 4.32 -3.70
C SER A 46 -7.26 3.86 -3.14
N ARG A 47 -8.11 4.79 -2.68
CA ARG A 47 -9.45 4.46 -2.20
C ARG A 47 -10.30 3.82 -3.31
N TYR A 48 -10.23 4.34 -4.52
CA TYR A 48 -10.88 3.76 -5.70
C TYR A 48 -10.46 2.31 -5.92
N MET A 49 -9.17 2.02 -5.88
CA MET A 49 -8.62 0.67 -6.08
C MET A 49 -8.88 -0.28 -4.91
N ALA A 50 -8.98 0.23 -3.69
CA ALA A 50 -9.21 -0.56 -2.47
C ALA A 50 -10.69 -0.69 -2.10
N GLN A 51 -11.61 0.00 -2.79
CA GLN A 51 -13.01 0.14 -2.42
C GLN A 51 -13.71 -1.21 -2.15
N LYS A 52 -13.50 -2.18 -3.04
CA LYS A 52 -14.07 -3.52 -2.87
C LYS A 52 -13.63 -4.17 -1.57
N VAL A 53 -12.33 -4.13 -1.25
CA VAL A 53 -11.77 -4.73 -0.03
C VAL A 53 -12.26 -3.98 1.22
N ILE A 54 -12.29 -2.65 1.17
CA ILE A 54 -12.81 -1.81 2.25
C ILE A 54 -14.24 -2.20 2.60
N LEU A 55 -15.10 -2.36 1.60
CA LEU A 55 -16.51 -2.73 1.79
C LEU A 55 -16.67 -4.20 2.19
N ASP A 56 -16.02 -5.14 1.49
CA ASP A 56 -16.18 -6.58 1.71
C ASP A 56 -15.66 -7.03 3.09
N LEU A 57 -14.63 -6.36 3.60
CA LEU A 57 -14.02 -6.66 4.90
C LEU A 57 -14.39 -5.64 5.98
N GLU A 58 -15.34 -4.73 5.71
CA GLU A 58 -15.90 -3.76 6.65
C GLU A 58 -14.85 -2.86 7.34
N PHE A 59 -13.85 -2.39 6.59
CA PHE A 59 -12.86 -1.46 7.13
C PHE A 59 -13.39 -0.04 7.21
N SER A 60 -13.34 0.58 8.40
CA SER A 60 -13.58 2.02 8.60
C SER A 60 -12.28 2.83 8.71
N ASN A 61 -11.16 2.15 8.95
CA ASN A 61 -9.85 2.76 9.05
C ASN A 61 -8.96 2.23 7.92
N TYR A 62 -8.27 3.12 7.22
CA TYR A 62 -7.42 2.70 6.11
C TYR A 62 -6.32 3.72 5.82
N ILE A 63 -5.17 3.20 5.45
CA ILE A 63 -3.98 3.91 5.01
C ILE A 63 -3.74 3.51 3.56
N LEU A 64 -3.74 4.50 2.67
CA LEU A 64 -3.78 4.35 1.22
C LEU A 64 -2.57 4.99 0.57
N CYS A 65 -2.33 4.68 -0.72
CA CYS A 65 -1.27 5.25 -1.53
C CYS A 65 0.09 5.16 -0.81
N ASN A 66 0.45 3.97 -0.31
CA ASN A 66 1.69 3.72 0.44
C ASN A 66 1.91 4.66 1.64
N GLY A 67 0.84 5.09 2.30
CA GLY A 67 0.91 5.98 3.45
C GLY A 67 0.70 7.45 3.12
N ALA A 68 0.43 7.82 1.87
CA ALA A 68 0.17 9.22 1.50
C ALA A 68 -1.20 9.72 1.98
N ALA A 69 -2.15 8.83 2.28
CA ALA A 69 -3.45 9.20 2.83
C ALA A 69 -3.82 8.28 4.01
N GLY A 70 -4.33 8.86 5.10
CA GLY A 70 -4.80 8.14 6.28
C GLY A 70 -6.22 8.50 6.66
N PHE A 71 -7.04 7.49 6.97
CA PHE A 71 -8.45 7.61 7.34
C PHE A 71 -8.73 6.90 8.66
N LEU A 72 -9.47 7.57 9.54
CA LEU A 72 -9.99 7.05 10.79
C LEU A 72 -11.51 7.23 10.79
N ASP A 73 -12.25 6.14 10.97
CA ASP A 73 -13.72 6.13 10.89
C ASP A 73 -14.26 6.81 9.62
N HIS A 74 -13.64 6.50 8.47
CA HIS A 74 -13.89 7.06 7.14
C HIS A 74 -13.52 8.55 6.97
N GLU A 75 -13.08 9.24 8.02
CA GLU A 75 -12.65 10.64 7.93
C GLU A 75 -11.14 10.74 7.66
N GLN A 76 -10.76 11.53 6.66
CA GLN A 76 -9.36 11.74 6.33
C GLN A 76 -8.68 12.59 7.42
N TYR A 77 -7.64 12.04 8.05
CA TYR A 77 -6.86 12.73 9.08
C TYR A 77 -5.43 13.06 8.65
N TYR A 78 -4.95 12.45 7.59
CA TYR A 78 -3.58 12.62 7.08
C TYR A 78 -3.56 12.69 5.56
N GLN A 79 -2.73 13.59 5.04
CA GLN A 79 -2.51 13.80 3.62
C GLN A 79 -1.05 14.18 3.38
N ASN A 80 -0.43 13.57 2.36
CA ASN A 80 0.91 13.88 1.89
C ASN A 80 0.92 13.75 0.36
N LEU A 81 0.81 14.89 -0.34
CA LEU A 81 0.71 14.94 -1.79
C LEU A 81 2.10 14.95 -2.45
N LEU A 82 2.17 14.47 -3.68
CA LEU A 82 3.33 14.71 -4.53
C LEU A 82 3.52 16.21 -4.79
N ASP A 83 4.76 16.67 -4.74
CA ASP A 83 5.11 18.05 -5.10
C ASP A 83 4.76 18.30 -6.57
N GLN A 84 3.86 19.25 -6.82
CA GLN A 84 3.29 19.49 -8.14
C GLN A 84 4.34 19.96 -9.16
N GLU A 85 5.27 20.81 -8.75
CA GLU A 85 6.32 21.31 -9.64
C GLU A 85 7.26 20.17 -10.06
N GLU A 86 7.68 19.34 -9.09
CA GLU A 86 8.53 18.19 -9.35
C GLU A 86 7.79 17.13 -10.20
N LEU A 87 6.47 16.97 -10.00
CA LEU A 87 5.64 16.06 -10.77
C LEU A 87 5.56 16.45 -12.25
N LEU A 88 5.43 17.75 -12.55
CA LEU A 88 5.45 18.27 -13.93
C LEU A 88 6.81 18.07 -14.59
N ARG A 89 7.90 18.28 -13.86
CA ARG A 89 9.26 18.01 -14.34
C ARG A 89 9.46 16.52 -14.64
N PHE A 90 8.99 15.65 -13.73
CA PHE A 90 9.06 14.21 -13.90
C PHE A 90 8.23 13.72 -15.08
N SER A 91 7.01 14.23 -15.24
CA SER A 91 6.15 13.93 -16.40
C SER A 91 6.85 14.27 -17.72
N SER A 92 7.47 15.46 -17.80
CA SER A 92 8.20 15.88 -19.00
C SER A 92 9.39 14.97 -19.30
N GLU A 93 10.10 14.50 -18.26
CA GLU A 93 11.23 13.59 -18.42
C GLU A 93 10.77 12.21 -18.93
N LEU A 94 9.67 11.67 -18.39
CA LEU A 94 9.11 10.40 -18.84
C LEU A 94 8.59 10.48 -20.30
N GLU A 95 7.97 11.60 -20.66
CA GLU A 95 7.53 11.85 -22.05
C GLU A 95 8.71 11.83 -23.04
N ASN A 96 9.82 12.52 -22.70
CA ASN A 96 11.04 12.53 -23.51
C ASN A 96 11.64 11.15 -23.69
N GLN A 97 11.50 10.27 -22.70
CA GLN A 97 12.02 8.91 -22.72
C GLN A 97 11.01 7.88 -23.24
N LYS A 98 9.80 8.30 -23.61
CA LYS A 98 8.68 7.44 -24.05
C LYS A 98 8.33 6.36 -23.01
N LEU A 99 8.32 6.76 -21.74
CA LEU A 99 7.92 5.92 -20.60
C LEU A 99 6.48 6.24 -20.19
N GLY A 100 5.75 5.22 -19.72
CA GLY A 100 4.37 5.37 -19.29
C GLY A 100 4.28 6.07 -17.95
N LEU A 101 3.21 6.84 -17.75
CA LEU A 101 2.90 7.54 -16.49
C LEU A 101 1.40 7.54 -16.24
N ALA A 102 1.01 7.24 -15.00
CA ALA A 102 -0.34 7.45 -14.50
C ALA A 102 -0.30 8.19 -13.16
N TYR A 103 -1.29 9.05 -12.95
CA TYR A 103 -1.49 9.75 -11.69
C TYR A 103 -2.58 9.08 -10.88
N VAL A 104 -2.36 9.01 -9.57
CA VAL A 104 -3.23 8.36 -8.60
C VAL A 104 -3.78 9.42 -7.64
N GLY A 105 -5.06 9.74 -7.82
CA GLY A 105 -5.88 10.43 -6.83
C GLY A 105 -6.49 9.43 -5.85
N LEU A 106 -7.30 9.91 -4.90
CA LEU A 106 -8.02 9.01 -3.99
C LEU A 106 -9.10 8.19 -4.72
N ASP A 107 -9.88 8.86 -5.55
CA ASP A 107 -11.11 8.30 -6.11
C ASP A 107 -11.01 8.04 -7.61
N ASP A 108 -9.85 8.27 -8.21
CA ASP A 108 -9.61 8.02 -9.62
C ASP A 108 -8.11 7.79 -9.91
N VAL A 109 -7.83 7.10 -11.01
CA VAL A 109 -6.49 6.85 -11.53
C VAL A 109 -6.50 7.08 -13.04
N LYS A 110 -5.64 7.94 -13.54
CA LYS A 110 -5.59 8.30 -14.96
C LYS A 110 -4.19 8.16 -15.54
N LYS A 111 -4.05 7.50 -16.68
CA LYS A 111 -2.82 7.58 -17.47
C LYS A 111 -2.72 8.93 -18.16
N THR A 112 -1.51 9.49 -18.18
CA THR A 112 -1.26 10.84 -18.71
C THR A 112 -0.68 10.80 -20.12
N ASN A 113 -0.23 9.65 -20.57
CA ASN A 113 0.28 9.43 -21.92
C ASN A 113 -0.05 7.99 -22.39
N SER A 114 0.26 7.69 -23.65
CA SER A 114 0.00 6.38 -24.26
C SER A 114 1.24 5.49 -24.37
N HIS A 115 2.37 5.91 -23.79
CA HIS A 115 3.60 5.15 -23.86
C HIS A 115 3.48 3.85 -23.05
N ARG A 116 4.14 2.81 -23.54
CA ARG A 116 4.17 1.47 -22.90
C ARG A 116 2.77 0.91 -22.54
N ALA A 117 1.81 1.12 -23.42
CA ALA A 117 0.41 0.73 -23.15
C ALA A 117 0.23 -0.76 -22.80
N LYS A 118 1.05 -1.66 -23.35
CA LYS A 118 1.01 -3.09 -23.02
C LYS A 118 1.51 -3.36 -21.60
N GLU A 119 2.60 -2.72 -21.22
CA GLU A 119 3.20 -2.83 -19.89
C GLU A 119 2.26 -2.24 -18.84
N VAL A 120 1.61 -1.11 -19.12
CA VAL A 120 0.55 -0.53 -18.27
C VAL A 120 -0.54 -1.55 -18.02
N VAL A 121 -1.14 -2.11 -19.08
CA VAL A 121 -2.21 -3.11 -18.95
C VAL A 121 -1.73 -4.35 -18.18
N THR A 122 -0.51 -4.83 -18.45
CA THR A 122 0.03 -6.01 -17.76
C THR A 122 0.21 -5.76 -16.27
N ALA A 123 0.81 -4.64 -15.91
CA ALA A 123 1.02 -4.27 -14.51
C ALA A 123 -0.32 -4.08 -13.78
N MET A 124 -1.27 -3.34 -14.36
CA MET A 124 -2.57 -3.09 -13.73
C MET A 124 -3.38 -4.37 -13.53
N LYS A 125 -3.35 -5.30 -14.50
CA LYS A 125 -4.03 -6.60 -14.36
C LYS A 125 -3.47 -7.46 -13.23
N SER A 126 -2.20 -7.32 -12.87
CA SER A 126 -1.62 -8.08 -11.74
C SER A 126 -2.26 -7.73 -10.39
N ILE A 127 -2.87 -6.57 -10.29
CA ILE A 127 -3.61 -6.09 -9.11
C ILE A 127 -5.14 -6.02 -9.32
N ASP A 128 -5.65 -6.79 -10.29
CA ASP A 128 -7.07 -6.91 -10.63
C ASP A 128 -7.69 -5.60 -11.13
N PHE A 129 -6.90 -4.82 -11.88
CA PHE A 129 -7.33 -3.60 -12.56
C PHE A 129 -7.24 -3.76 -14.08
N ASP A 130 -8.25 -3.27 -14.77
CA ASP A 130 -8.24 -3.17 -16.24
C ASP A 130 -7.37 -1.99 -16.73
N ASP A 131 -7.51 -1.62 -18.00
CA ASP A 131 -6.83 -0.46 -18.56
C ASP A 131 -7.30 0.84 -17.87
N LEU A 132 -6.36 1.77 -17.72
CA LEU A 132 -6.63 3.08 -17.12
C LEU A 132 -7.20 4.04 -18.17
N ASP A 133 -8.16 4.85 -17.78
CA ASP A 133 -8.62 5.97 -18.60
C ASP A 133 -7.49 6.98 -18.81
N PHE A 134 -7.59 7.72 -19.92
CA PHE A 134 -6.63 8.76 -20.28
C PHE A 134 -7.14 10.15 -19.87
N ASP A 135 -6.29 10.90 -19.15
CA ASP A 135 -6.49 12.32 -18.89
C ASP A 135 -5.13 13.00 -18.64
N GLU A 136 -4.65 13.73 -19.63
CA GLU A 136 -3.37 14.46 -19.53
C GLU A 136 -3.41 15.63 -18.53
N ASN A 137 -4.61 16.11 -18.20
CA ASN A 137 -4.83 17.26 -17.33
C ASN A 137 -5.24 16.88 -15.91
N PHE A 138 -5.27 15.60 -15.58
CA PHE A 138 -5.79 15.12 -14.30
C PHE A 138 -5.14 15.79 -13.08
N ALA A 139 -3.82 16.04 -13.11
CA ALA A 139 -3.11 16.74 -12.04
C ALA A 139 -3.49 18.23 -11.86
N GLN A 140 -4.24 18.82 -12.79
CA GLN A 140 -4.75 20.20 -12.65
C GLN A 140 -6.06 20.26 -11.88
N SER A 141 -6.78 19.15 -11.80
CA SER A 141 -8.12 19.06 -11.21
C SER A 141 -8.21 18.16 -9.97
N ALA A 142 -7.16 17.40 -9.66
CA ALA A 142 -7.14 16.44 -8.56
C ALA A 142 -5.85 16.54 -7.73
N ASP A 143 -5.98 16.23 -6.44
CA ASP A 143 -4.84 16.00 -5.56
C ASP A 143 -4.16 14.68 -5.92
N ILE A 144 -2.85 14.70 -6.18
CA ILE A 144 -2.08 13.53 -6.57
C ILE A 144 -1.29 13.00 -5.37
N TYR A 145 -1.68 11.82 -4.90
CA TYR A 145 -1.08 11.15 -3.73
C TYR A 145 0.11 10.26 -4.11
N GLN A 146 0.06 9.70 -5.31
CA GLN A 146 1.04 8.78 -5.84
C GLN A 146 1.02 8.88 -7.36
N ALA A 147 2.11 8.48 -8.03
CA ALA A 147 2.10 8.23 -9.46
C ALA A 147 2.62 6.82 -9.75
N LEU A 148 2.28 6.28 -10.90
CA LEU A 148 2.78 5.02 -11.41
C LEU A 148 3.63 5.30 -12.65
N ALA A 149 4.92 5.01 -12.59
CA ALA A 149 5.78 5.07 -13.77
C ALA A 149 5.99 3.66 -14.32
N PHE A 150 5.88 3.51 -15.64
CA PHE A 150 5.96 2.21 -16.30
C PHE A 150 7.28 2.09 -17.06
N TYR A 151 8.23 1.38 -16.44
CA TYR A 151 9.54 1.04 -16.98
C TYR A 151 10.11 -0.20 -16.30
N ASP A 152 10.97 -0.92 -17.01
CA ASP A 152 11.66 -2.11 -16.50
C ASP A 152 12.91 -1.78 -15.68
N GLY A 153 13.59 -2.80 -15.16
CA GLY A 153 14.78 -2.64 -14.32
C GLY A 153 15.97 -1.93 -14.97
N SER A 154 15.96 -1.68 -16.30
CA SER A 154 17.03 -0.92 -16.97
C SER A 154 17.08 0.56 -16.59
N CYS A 155 15.99 1.08 -16.04
CA CYS A 155 15.89 2.44 -15.52
C CYS A 155 15.98 2.53 -13.98
N GLU A 156 16.29 1.44 -13.29
CA GLU A 156 16.41 1.43 -11.82
C GLU A 156 17.45 2.41 -11.31
N GLY A 157 17.10 3.21 -10.29
CA GLY A 157 17.98 4.23 -9.71
C GLY A 157 18.22 5.48 -10.57
N LYS A 158 17.73 5.49 -11.81
CA LYS A 158 18.00 6.58 -12.77
C LYS A 158 17.38 7.90 -12.34
N PHE A 159 16.23 7.86 -11.73
CA PHE A 159 15.43 9.05 -11.38
C PHE A 159 15.63 9.52 -9.93
N ASP A 160 16.19 8.70 -9.06
CA ASP A 160 16.30 8.99 -7.62
C ASP A 160 17.07 10.27 -7.32
N THR A 161 18.18 10.51 -8.02
CA THR A 161 18.99 11.73 -7.84
C THR A 161 18.44 12.94 -8.60
N LEU A 162 17.65 12.71 -9.65
CA LEU A 162 17.08 13.78 -10.48
C LEU A 162 15.81 14.38 -9.87
N PHE A 163 15.08 13.58 -9.06
CA PHE A 163 13.81 13.94 -8.45
C PHE A 163 13.82 13.66 -6.94
N PRO A 164 14.61 14.43 -6.16
CA PRO A 164 14.86 14.14 -4.74
C PRO A 164 13.64 14.33 -3.84
N LYS A 165 12.56 14.96 -4.32
CA LYS A 165 11.30 15.05 -3.59
C LYS A 165 10.46 13.78 -3.68
N PHE A 166 10.89 12.81 -4.49
CA PHE A 166 10.20 11.56 -4.72
C PHE A 166 10.99 10.37 -4.21
N ARG A 167 10.26 9.35 -3.81
CA ARG A 167 10.75 8.02 -3.51
C ARG A 167 10.19 7.05 -4.56
N PHE A 168 11.04 6.17 -5.07
CA PHE A 168 10.71 5.21 -6.11
C PHE A 168 10.66 3.81 -5.50
N VAL A 169 9.53 3.11 -5.62
CA VAL A 169 9.34 1.76 -5.05
C VAL A 169 8.80 0.83 -6.13
N ARG A 170 9.62 -0.14 -6.55
CA ARG A 170 9.18 -1.13 -7.54
C ARG A 170 8.20 -2.12 -6.92
N TRP A 171 7.08 -2.34 -7.58
CA TRP A 171 6.06 -3.30 -7.19
C TRP A 171 5.72 -4.32 -8.28
N HIS A 172 6.14 -4.05 -9.53
CA HIS A 172 5.95 -4.93 -10.66
C HIS A 172 7.19 -4.84 -11.57
N PRO A 173 7.59 -5.90 -12.33
CA PRO A 173 8.72 -5.83 -13.26
C PRO A 173 8.69 -4.63 -14.20
N GLU A 174 7.50 -4.16 -14.58
CA GLU A 174 7.28 -3.05 -15.51
C GLU A 174 6.72 -1.79 -14.83
N SER A 175 6.62 -1.72 -13.50
CA SER A 175 6.03 -0.57 -12.83
C SER A 175 6.68 -0.23 -11.49
N VAL A 176 6.76 1.07 -11.23
CA VAL A 176 7.34 1.68 -10.03
C VAL A 176 6.34 2.69 -9.46
N ASP A 177 6.08 2.62 -8.16
CA ASP A 177 5.36 3.66 -7.43
C ASP A 177 6.26 4.87 -7.23
N ILE A 178 5.72 6.05 -7.50
CA ILE A 178 6.32 7.34 -7.21
C ILE A 178 5.60 7.92 -6.00
N LEU A 179 6.30 8.04 -4.90
CA LEU A 179 5.77 8.44 -3.60
C LEU A 179 6.38 9.77 -3.15
N PRO A 180 5.69 10.54 -2.30
CA PRO A 180 6.32 11.68 -1.65
C PRO A 180 7.54 11.25 -0.82
N GLN A 181 8.62 12.03 -0.84
CA GLN A 181 9.79 11.77 -0.01
C GLN A 181 9.41 11.74 1.48
N GLY A 182 9.89 10.73 2.19
CA GLY A 182 9.57 10.51 3.60
C GLY A 182 8.19 9.90 3.89
N GLY A 183 7.37 9.66 2.84
CA GLY A 183 6.12 8.93 2.96
C GLY A 183 6.35 7.42 3.03
N SER A 184 5.71 6.73 3.99
CA SER A 184 5.69 5.27 4.04
C SER A 184 4.45 4.76 4.80
N LYS A 185 4.07 3.51 4.55
CA LYS A 185 3.02 2.84 5.33
C LYS A 185 3.33 2.91 6.83
N ALA A 186 4.59 2.66 7.23
CA ALA A 186 5.05 2.69 8.61
C ALA A 186 4.79 4.04 9.29
N ALA A 187 5.23 5.13 8.67
CA ALA A 187 5.09 6.47 9.24
C ALA A 187 3.61 6.81 9.52
N THR A 188 2.72 6.47 8.59
CA THR A 188 1.28 6.78 8.72
C THR A 188 0.58 5.84 9.69
N ILE A 189 0.98 4.55 9.79
CA ILE A 189 0.51 3.62 10.82
C ILE A 189 0.88 4.14 12.22
N LEU A 190 2.14 4.56 12.42
CA LEU A 190 2.60 5.08 13.72
C LEU A 190 1.93 6.43 14.06
N ASN A 191 1.69 7.28 13.06
CA ASN A 191 0.90 8.51 13.23
C ASN A 191 -0.54 8.18 13.67
N LEU A 192 -1.20 7.18 13.06
CA LEU A 192 -2.51 6.71 13.49
C LEU A 192 -2.48 6.19 14.94
N ALA A 193 -1.48 5.38 15.28
CA ALA A 193 -1.33 4.83 16.62
C ALA A 193 -1.20 5.94 17.68
N ASP A 194 -0.33 6.93 17.43
CA ASP A 194 -0.12 8.08 18.32
C ASP A 194 -1.41 8.90 18.48
N ARG A 195 -2.11 9.17 17.38
CA ARG A 195 -3.38 9.91 17.38
C ARG A 195 -4.47 9.26 18.25
N VAL A 196 -4.50 7.95 18.33
CA VAL A 196 -5.49 7.20 19.14
C VAL A 196 -4.94 6.72 20.48
N GLY A 197 -3.73 7.16 20.86
CA GLY A 197 -3.09 6.84 22.14
C GLY A 197 -2.61 5.38 22.26
N ILE A 198 -2.33 4.72 21.13
CA ILE A 198 -1.75 3.38 21.10
C ILE A 198 -0.24 3.51 20.94
N LYS A 199 0.52 2.90 21.86
CA LYS A 199 1.98 2.93 21.80
C LYS A 199 2.51 2.07 20.67
N ARG A 200 3.69 2.39 20.14
CA ARG A 200 4.40 1.61 19.10
C ARG A 200 4.49 0.12 19.45
N GLU A 201 4.78 -0.22 20.70
CA GLU A 201 4.86 -1.61 21.20
C GLU A 201 3.54 -2.39 21.09
N ASP A 202 2.42 -1.70 20.93
CA ASP A 202 1.07 -2.26 20.78
C ASP A 202 0.57 -2.20 19.33
N VAL A 203 1.46 -1.92 18.37
CA VAL A 203 1.18 -1.94 16.93
C VAL A 203 1.64 -3.28 16.36
N ILE A 204 0.75 -3.98 15.66
CA ILE A 204 1.02 -5.24 14.99
C ILE A 204 0.76 -5.05 13.49
N THR A 205 1.71 -5.42 12.63
CA THR A 205 1.59 -5.26 11.18
C THR A 205 1.75 -6.60 10.47
N PHE A 206 1.03 -6.75 9.35
CA PHE A 206 1.09 -7.91 8.47
C PHE A 206 1.36 -7.44 7.05
N GLY A 207 2.33 -8.05 6.37
CA GLY A 207 2.72 -7.68 5.01
C GLY A 207 3.56 -8.74 4.31
N ASP A 208 3.75 -8.60 3.00
CA ASP A 208 4.54 -9.52 2.18
C ASP A 208 5.41 -8.83 1.12
N GLY A 209 5.13 -7.56 0.78
CA GLY A 209 5.80 -6.82 -0.27
C GLY A 209 6.99 -5.95 0.19
N ASP A 210 7.76 -5.46 -0.77
CA ASP A 210 8.87 -4.54 -0.50
C ASP A 210 8.44 -3.23 0.18
N ASN A 211 7.24 -2.76 -0.15
CA ASN A 211 6.63 -1.58 0.46
C ASN A 211 6.16 -1.80 1.91
N ASP A 212 6.18 -3.05 2.41
CA ASP A 212 5.84 -3.41 3.79
C ASP A 212 7.05 -3.47 4.72
N ARG A 213 8.26 -3.54 4.19
CA ARG A 213 9.49 -3.75 4.97
C ARG A 213 9.62 -2.77 6.15
N GLU A 214 9.33 -1.51 5.92
CA GLU A 214 9.40 -0.50 6.99
C GLU A 214 8.36 -0.75 8.07
N MET A 215 7.10 -1.05 7.72
CA MET A 215 6.07 -1.30 8.73
C MET A 215 6.31 -2.61 9.49
N LEU A 216 6.88 -3.63 8.85
CA LEU A 216 7.27 -4.88 9.51
C LEU A 216 8.41 -4.67 10.51
N ARG A 217 9.39 -3.83 10.19
CA ARG A 217 10.53 -3.51 11.05
C ARG A 217 10.17 -2.57 12.19
N GLU A 218 9.31 -1.58 11.93
CA GLU A 218 9.08 -0.47 12.85
C GLU A 218 7.90 -0.68 13.79
N ALA A 219 7.02 -1.62 13.55
CA ALA A 219 5.96 -2.01 14.47
C ALA A 219 6.49 -2.62 15.77
N GLY A 220 5.63 -2.73 16.78
CA GLY A 220 5.91 -3.52 17.98
C GLY A 220 6.05 -5.00 17.64
N ILE A 221 5.22 -5.51 16.73
CA ILE A 221 5.32 -6.85 16.15
C ILE A 221 5.05 -6.73 14.65
N GLY A 222 6.07 -7.01 13.84
CA GLY A 222 5.92 -7.19 12.40
C GLY A 222 5.80 -8.66 12.05
N VAL A 223 4.77 -9.04 11.30
CA VAL A 223 4.51 -10.40 10.84
C VAL A 223 4.61 -10.43 9.31
N ALA A 224 5.63 -11.09 8.79
CA ALA A 224 5.75 -11.34 7.36
C ALA A 224 4.94 -12.58 6.98
N MET A 225 4.23 -12.51 5.85
CA MET A 225 3.54 -13.67 5.29
C MET A 225 4.53 -14.67 4.72
N GLY A 226 4.17 -15.95 4.71
CA GLY A 226 5.03 -17.04 4.21
C GLY A 226 5.33 -16.95 2.70
N ASN A 227 4.50 -16.26 1.94
CA ASN A 227 4.71 -15.96 0.51
C ASN A 227 5.65 -14.75 0.26
N ALA A 228 6.03 -14.00 1.30
CA ALA A 228 6.97 -12.89 1.18
C ALA A 228 8.36 -13.38 0.75
N GLU A 229 9.09 -12.58 0.00
CA GLU A 229 10.48 -12.89 -0.34
C GLU A 229 11.38 -12.84 0.92
N THR A 230 12.46 -13.62 0.91
CA THR A 230 13.36 -13.78 2.07
C THR A 230 13.88 -12.45 2.62
N HIS A 231 14.12 -11.45 1.78
CA HIS A 231 14.61 -10.15 2.23
C HIS A 231 13.53 -9.32 2.94
N VAL A 232 12.24 -9.51 2.61
CA VAL A 232 11.10 -8.92 3.32
C VAL A 232 10.89 -9.63 4.65
N GLN A 233 10.93 -10.98 4.67
CA GLN A 233 10.81 -11.79 5.89
C GLN A 233 11.84 -11.40 6.95
N LYS A 234 13.05 -11.03 6.56
CA LYS A 234 14.13 -10.61 7.49
C LYS A 234 13.85 -9.30 8.24
N GLU A 235 12.94 -8.48 7.75
CA GLU A 235 12.55 -7.24 8.43
C GLU A 235 11.48 -7.47 9.53
N ALA A 236 10.81 -8.61 9.51
CA ALA A 236 9.76 -8.96 10.46
C ALA A 236 10.31 -9.64 11.72
N SER A 237 9.59 -9.49 12.82
CA SER A 237 9.85 -10.22 14.06
C SER A 237 9.34 -11.66 14.02
N MET A 238 8.41 -11.95 13.10
CA MET A 238 7.77 -13.25 12.95
C MET A 238 7.47 -13.51 11.48
N VAL A 239 7.59 -14.77 11.05
CA VAL A 239 7.11 -15.24 9.74
C VAL A 239 6.00 -16.24 9.99
N THR A 240 4.85 -16.04 9.34
CA THR A 240 3.71 -16.96 9.41
C THR A 240 3.58 -17.80 8.14
N ASP A 241 2.49 -18.54 8.01
CA ASP A 241 2.16 -19.26 6.77
C ASP A 241 1.72 -18.28 5.66
N THR A 242 1.50 -18.82 4.45
CA THR A 242 1.10 -18.01 3.30
C THR A 242 -0.31 -17.44 3.46
N ASN A 243 -0.62 -16.42 2.65
CA ASN A 243 -1.95 -15.84 2.53
C ASN A 243 -3.03 -16.86 2.12
N ASP A 244 -2.66 -17.94 1.40
CA ASP A 244 -3.57 -19.03 1.01
C ASP A 244 -3.67 -20.15 2.06
N GLN A 245 -2.87 -20.10 3.14
CA GLN A 245 -2.78 -21.15 4.15
C GLN A 245 -3.07 -20.63 5.58
N ASP A 246 -4.07 -19.77 5.72
CA ASP A 246 -4.50 -19.22 7.01
C ASP A 246 -3.40 -18.47 7.78
N GLY A 247 -2.42 -17.86 7.10
CA GLY A 247 -1.27 -17.23 7.74
C GLY A 247 -1.64 -16.18 8.80
N ILE A 248 -2.58 -15.28 8.50
CA ILE A 248 -3.07 -14.29 9.47
C ILE A 248 -3.66 -14.95 10.70
N TRP A 249 -4.54 -15.93 10.49
CA TRP A 249 -5.19 -16.67 11.58
C TRP A 249 -4.18 -17.37 12.48
N LYS A 250 -3.22 -18.08 11.89
CA LYS A 250 -2.17 -18.82 12.63
C LYS A 250 -1.29 -17.88 13.45
N ALA A 251 -0.84 -16.77 12.88
CA ALA A 251 -0.06 -15.78 13.59
C ALA A 251 -0.83 -15.19 14.78
N LEU A 252 -2.10 -14.82 14.58
CA LEU A 252 -2.91 -14.28 15.68
C LEU A 252 -3.17 -15.28 16.79
N LYS A 253 -3.29 -16.57 16.47
CA LYS A 253 -3.33 -17.66 17.48
C LYS A 253 -2.02 -17.80 18.23
N GLU A 254 -0.89 -17.85 17.54
CA GLU A 254 0.43 -17.96 18.17
C GLU A 254 0.70 -16.78 19.10
N LEU A 255 0.29 -15.56 18.69
CA LEU A 255 0.37 -14.35 19.50
C LEU A 255 -0.74 -14.24 20.58
N SER A 256 -1.62 -15.25 20.69
CA SER A 256 -2.72 -15.33 21.68
C SER A 256 -3.73 -14.16 21.60
N PHE A 257 -4.00 -13.67 20.39
CA PHE A 257 -5.02 -12.65 20.16
C PHE A 257 -6.39 -13.26 19.81
N ILE A 258 -6.42 -14.50 19.35
CA ILE A 258 -7.67 -15.20 18.99
C ILE A 258 -7.67 -16.65 19.43
#